data_7546ecbea563b91c09faf1ee99af1c7e
#
_entry.id   7546ecbea563b91c09faf1ee99af1c7e
#
_cell.length_a   1.000
_cell.length_b   1.000
_cell.length_c   1.000
_cell.angle_alpha   90.00
_cell.angle_beta   90.00
_cell.angle_gamma   90.00
#
_symmetry.space_group_name_H-M   'P 1'
#
loop_
_entity.id
_entity.type
_entity.pdbx_description
1 polymer ?
#
loop_
_entity_poly.entity_id
_entity_poly.type
_entity_poly.pdbx_seq_one_letter_code
_entity_poly.pdbx_strand_id
1 'polypeptide(L)'
;MKINTKLPGFGISAYGLSIQRKRMNLIAENIAKANTVRDVNGQPYQRKTLLVKQKKNQFANSLNGNQNTIKLKMTNENHIPNAVVKQTNGKKPENLNIKEIIDKSEGEIVYMPDHPNADENGYVQMSNVNTITEMVDMIAATRSYEANLTALNSSKQMIKDTLEI
;
A
#
# COMPACT_ATOMS: atom_id res chain seq x y z
N MET A 1 33.98 4.46 13.08
CA MET A 1 33.49 3.56 12.04
C MET A 1 31.97 3.79 11.87
N LYS A 2 31.52 4.45 10.82
CA LYS A 2 30.06 4.67 10.60
C LYS A 2 29.49 3.41 9.97
N ILE A 3 28.91 2.53 10.78
CA ILE A 3 28.19 1.35 10.31
C ILE A 3 26.88 1.84 9.71
N ASN A 4 26.86 1.96 8.39
CA ASN A 4 25.65 2.36 7.65
C ASN A 4 24.76 1.11 7.46
N THR A 5 24.23 0.61 8.57
CA THR A 5 23.42 -0.61 8.65
C THR A 5 22.01 -0.33 8.12
N LYS A 6 21.88 -0.23 6.81
CA LYS A 6 20.57 -0.36 6.19
C LYS A 6 20.16 -1.83 6.25
N LEU A 7 19.47 -2.21 7.31
CA LEU A 7 18.88 -3.54 7.47
C LEU A 7 17.64 -3.62 6.58
N PRO A 8 17.72 -4.26 5.41
CA PRO A 8 16.63 -4.27 4.44
C PRO A 8 15.38 -4.96 4.98
N GLY A 9 15.54 -6.01 5.79
CA GLY A 9 14.43 -6.75 6.38
C GLY A 9 13.57 -5.91 7.34
N PHE A 10 14.21 -5.05 8.13
CA PHE A 10 13.49 -4.16 9.06
C PHE A 10 12.60 -3.15 8.31
N GLY A 11 13.12 -2.56 7.24
CA GLY A 11 12.37 -1.63 6.41
C GLY A 11 11.17 -2.27 5.72
N ILE A 12 11.33 -3.51 5.22
CA ILE A 12 10.25 -4.25 4.55
C ILE A 12 9.14 -4.59 5.54
N SER A 13 9.47 -5.10 6.72
CA SER A 13 8.49 -5.44 7.76
C SER A 13 7.76 -4.21 8.28
N ALA A 14 8.46 -3.10 8.52
CA ALA A 14 7.86 -1.84 8.94
C ALA A 14 6.89 -1.29 7.89
N TYR A 15 7.24 -1.43 6.61
CA TYR A 15 6.36 -1.04 5.52
C TYR A 15 5.13 -1.95 5.43
N GLY A 16 5.31 -3.26 5.58
CA GLY A 16 4.22 -4.24 5.66
C GLY A 16 3.23 -3.91 6.78
N LEU A 17 3.72 -3.57 7.97
CA LEU A 17 2.89 -3.10 9.11
C LEU A 17 2.07 -1.86 8.74
N SER A 18 2.68 -0.88 8.08
CA SER A 18 1.99 0.34 7.65
C SER A 18 0.84 0.05 6.67
N ILE A 19 1.06 -0.86 5.71
CA ILE A 19 0.05 -1.29 4.74
C ILE A 19 -1.11 -1.98 5.46
N GLN A 20 -0.83 -2.96 6.33
CA GLN A 20 -1.87 -3.71 7.03
C GLN A 20 -2.68 -2.80 7.97
N ARG A 21 -2.04 -1.84 8.65
CA ARG A 21 -2.75 -0.84 9.46
C ARG A 21 -3.72 0.00 8.61
N LYS A 22 -3.27 0.47 7.44
CA LYS A 22 -4.16 1.21 6.52
C LYS A 22 -5.32 0.35 6.04
N ARG A 23 -5.06 -0.93 5.73
CA ARG A 23 -6.11 -1.87 5.32
C ARG A 23 -7.13 -2.07 6.43
N MET A 24 -6.71 -2.32 7.66
CA MET A 24 -7.60 -2.45 8.82
C MET A 24 -8.46 -1.20 9.04
N ASN A 25 -7.88 0.00 8.89
CA ASN A 25 -8.63 1.24 9.02
C ASN A 25 -9.73 1.38 7.95
N LEU A 26 -9.45 1.03 6.69
CA LEU A 26 -10.45 1.06 5.61
C LEU A 26 -11.55 0.02 5.85
N ILE A 27 -11.20 -1.18 6.27
CA ILE A 27 -12.17 -2.23 6.60
C ILE A 27 -13.06 -1.76 7.77
N ALA A 28 -12.48 -1.17 8.81
CA ALA A 28 -13.24 -0.63 9.93
C ALA A 28 -14.20 0.49 9.49
N GLU A 29 -13.77 1.37 8.58
CA GLU A 29 -14.63 2.40 7.98
C GLU A 29 -15.77 1.76 7.16
N ASN A 30 -15.48 0.74 6.35
CA ASN A 30 -16.48 0.01 5.58
C ASN A 30 -17.52 -0.62 6.50
N ILE A 31 -17.10 -1.32 7.55
CA ILE A 31 -18.02 -1.95 8.53
C ILE A 31 -18.88 -0.89 9.22
N ALA A 32 -18.27 0.21 9.67
CA ALA A 32 -19.00 1.28 10.36
C ALA A 32 -20.06 1.94 9.47
N LYS A 33 -19.81 2.00 8.16
CA LYS A 33 -20.72 2.62 7.18
C LYS A 33 -21.55 1.63 6.37
N ALA A 34 -21.48 0.33 6.71
CA ALA A 34 -22.21 -0.72 5.98
C ALA A 34 -23.72 -0.45 5.88
N ASN A 35 -24.32 0.08 6.93
CA ASN A 35 -25.75 0.40 7.00
C ASN A 35 -26.07 1.86 6.60
N THR A 36 -25.11 2.59 6.05
CA THR A 36 -25.32 4.00 5.68
C THR A 36 -26.03 4.08 4.32
N VAL A 37 -27.25 4.59 4.33
CA VAL A 37 -28.09 4.77 3.15
C VAL A 37 -27.69 6.02 2.36
N ARG A 38 -27.36 7.10 3.04
CA ARG A 38 -26.92 8.36 2.42
C ARG A 38 -25.70 8.91 3.15
N ASP A 39 -24.64 9.20 2.39
CA ASP A 39 -23.50 9.97 2.82
C ASP A 39 -23.77 11.47 2.64
N VAL A 40 -22.85 12.33 3.09
CA VAL A 40 -22.89 13.79 2.95
C VAL A 40 -23.23 14.25 1.52
N ASN A 41 -22.87 13.45 0.52
CA ASN A 41 -23.10 13.71 -0.89
C ASN A 41 -24.47 13.21 -1.40
N GLY A 42 -25.33 12.68 -0.55
CA GLY A 42 -26.66 12.17 -0.93
C GLY A 42 -26.66 10.81 -1.63
N GLN A 43 -25.51 10.16 -1.76
CA GLN A 43 -25.35 8.83 -2.36
C GLN A 43 -25.08 7.77 -1.28
N PRO A 44 -25.42 6.48 -1.53
CA PRO A 44 -25.08 5.41 -0.61
C PRO A 44 -23.56 5.27 -0.50
N TYR A 45 -23.10 4.83 0.68
CA TYR A 45 -21.67 4.62 0.90
C TYR A 45 -21.14 3.51 -0.01
N GLN A 46 -19.99 3.76 -0.62
CA GLN A 46 -19.33 2.81 -1.50
C GLN A 46 -18.09 2.20 -0.81
N ARG A 47 -17.92 0.89 -0.95
CA ARG A 47 -16.81 0.11 -0.40
C ARG A 47 -15.47 0.69 -0.83
N LYS A 48 -14.58 0.93 0.13
CA LYS A 48 -13.20 1.37 -0.13
C LYS A 48 -12.24 0.19 0.03
N THR A 49 -11.35 0.02 -0.92
CA THR A 49 -10.32 -1.02 -0.89
C THR A 49 -8.93 -0.41 -1.06
N LEU A 50 -7.92 -1.09 -0.51
CA LEU A 50 -6.53 -0.67 -0.62
C LEU A 50 -5.85 -1.37 -1.79
N LEU A 51 -5.47 -0.63 -2.82
CA LEU A 51 -4.64 -1.14 -3.91
C LEU A 51 -3.18 -0.81 -3.68
N VAL A 52 -2.36 -1.84 -3.58
CA VAL A 52 -0.91 -1.72 -3.49
C VAL A 52 -0.31 -2.06 -4.86
N LYS A 53 0.24 -1.08 -5.55
CA LYS A 53 0.95 -1.28 -6.83
C LYS A 53 2.43 -0.99 -6.65
N GLN A 54 3.25 -1.90 -7.12
CA GLN A 54 4.67 -1.61 -7.27
C GLN A 54 4.85 -0.64 -8.44
N LYS A 55 5.54 0.48 -8.19
CA LYS A 55 5.95 1.39 -9.25
C LYS A 55 7.00 0.67 -10.10
N LYS A 56 6.61 0.19 -11.26
CA LYS A 56 7.55 -0.36 -12.24
C LYS A 56 8.54 0.75 -12.58
N ASN A 57 9.80 0.62 -12.14
CA ASN A 57 10.86 1.45 -12.68
C ASN A 57 10.91 1.11 -14.17
N GLN A 58 10.44 2.01 -15.00
CA GLN A 58 10.54 1.81 -16.43
C GLN A 58 12.03 1.79 -16.74
N PHE A 59 12.51 0.66 -17.23
CA PHE A 59 13.90 0.47 -17.68
C PHE A 59 14.34 1.59 -18.63
N ALA A 60 13.41 2.10 -19.45
CA ALA A 60 13.61 3.28 -20.29
C ALA A 60 13.98 4.55 -19.51
N ASN A 61 13.39 4.80 -18.33
CA ASN A 61 13.77 5.95 -17.47
C ASN A 61 15.15 5.75 -16.82
N SER A 62 15.52 4.50 -16.58
CA SER A 62 16.85 4.15 -16.10
C SER A 62 17.92 4.35 -17.18
N LEU A 63 17.61 4.01 -18.42
CA LEU A 63 18.50 4.24 -19.58
C LEU A 63 18.67 5.73 -19.89
N ASN A 64 17.59 6.49 -19.93
CA ASN A 64 17.66 7.93 -20.23
C ASN A 64 18.34 8.73 -19.08
N GLY A 65 18.19 8.30 -17.84
CA GLY A 65 18.90 8.89 -16.71
C GLY A 65 20.42 8.60 -16.73
N ASN A 66 20.82 7.47 -17.29
CA ASN A 66 22.24 7.09 -17.37
C ASN A 66 22.95 7.66 -18.61
N GLN A 67 22.24 7.95 -19.69
CA GLN A 67 22.85 8.54 -20.89
C GLN A 67 23.39 9.95 -20.63
N ASN A 68 22.79 10.72 -19.73
CA ASN A 68 23.24 12.08 -19.40
C ASN A 68 24.36 12.13 -18.33
N THR A 69 24.73 11.01 -17.72
CA THR A 69 25.74 10.97 -16.65
C THR A 69 27.04 10.28 -17.04
N ILE A 70 27.10 9.70 -18.23
CA ILE A 70 28.33 9.07 -18.73
C ILE A 70 29.19 10.14 -19.40
N LYS A 71 29.89 10.91 -18.61
CA LYS A 71 31.04 11.68 -19.09
C LYS A 71 32.24 10.75 -19.15
N LEU A 72 32.45 10.23 -20.32
CA LEU A 72 33.60 9.42 -20.65
C LEU A 72 34.85 10.31 -20.66
N LYS A 73 35.73 10.18 -19.68
CA LYS A 73 37.03 10.85 -19.69
C LYS A 73 37.98 9.98 -20.51
N MET A 74 38.17 10.34 -21.77
CA MET A 74 39.13 9.68 -22.64
C MET A 74 40.52 10.26 -22.39
N THR A 75 41.51 9.41 -22.14
CA THR A 75 42.91 9.77 -22.10
C THR A 75 43.59 9.68 -23.47
N ASN A 76 42.89 9.06 -24.43
CA ASN A 76 43.33 8.95 -25.82
C ASN A 76 42.10 8.78 -26.73
N GLU A 77 42.10 9.39 -27.90
CA GLU A 77 40.97 9.37 -28.86
C GLU A 77 40.54 7.96 -29.30
N ASN A 78 41.45 6.98 -29.16
CA ASN A 78 41.20 5.58 -29.57
C ASN A 78 40.82 4.68 -28.35
N HIS A 79 40.59 5.20 -27.17
CA HIS A 79 40.19 4.39 -25.99
C HIS A 79 38.69 4.36 -25.82
N ILE A 80 38.16 3.15 -25.57
CA ILE A 80 36.76 2.96 -25.18
C ILE A 80 36.62 3.53 -23.76
N PRO A 81 35.78 4.54 -23.56
CA PRO A 81 35.65 5.20 -22.27
C PRO A 81 35.06 4.27 -21.21
N ASN A 82 35.70 4.23 -20.04
CA ASN A 82 35.23 3.46 -18.90
C ASN A 82 33.94 4.11 -18.37
N ALA A 83 32.82 3.45 -18.52
CA ALA A 83 31.53 3.88 -17.98
C ALA A 83 31.62 3.85 -16.45
N VAL A 84 31.75 5.02 -15.82
CA VAL A 84 31.58 5.13 -14.37
C VAL A 84 30.12 4.89 -14.05
N VAL A 85 29.77 3.65 -13.74
CA VAL A 85 28.47 3.31 -13.18
C VAL A 85 28.36 4.04 -11.84
N LYS A 86 27.68 5.18 -11.80
CA LYS A 86 27.26 5.75 -10.52
C LYS A 86 26.42 4.69 -9.83
N GLN A 87 26.98 4.12 -8.76
CA GLN A 87 26.19 3.32 -7.84
C GLN A 87 24.97 4.14 -7.44
N THR A 88 23.84 3.80 -7.96
CA THR A 88 22.57 4.31 -7.47
C THR A 88 22.46 3.83 -6.03
N ASN A 89 22.79 4.74 -5.10
CA ASN A 89 22.51 4.54 -3.69
C ASN A 89 21.13 3.91 -3.57
N GLY A 90 21.08 2.71 -3.00
CA GLY A 90 19.88 1.91 -2.88
C GLY A 90 18.71 2.78 -2.45
N LYS A 91 17.88 3.15 -3.40
CA LYS A 91 16.65 3.88 -3.12
C LYS A 91 15.81 2.99 -2.22
N LYS A 92 15.34 3.58 -1.13
CA LYS A 92 14.31 3.04 -0.25
C LYS A 92 13.25 2.25 -1.03
N PRO A 93 12.55 1.30 -0.43
CA PRO A 93 11.39 0.65 -1.04
C PRO A 93 10.21 1.63 -1.22
N GLU A 94 10.49 2.86 -1.64
CA GLU A 94 9.55 3.94 -1.95
C GLU A 94 8.74 3.68 -3.24
N ASN A 95 8.92 2.51 -3.85
CA ASN A 95 8.30 2.19 -5.13
C ASN A 95 6.92 1.54 -5.02
N LEU A 96 6.32 1.56 -3.83
CA LEU A 96 4.95 1.07 -3.66
C LEU A 96 3.99 2.26 -3.62
N ASN A 97 3.15 2.38 -4.63
CA ASN A 97 2.01 3.29 -4.63
C ASN A 97 0.85 2.62 -3.91
N ILE A 98 0.46 3.21 -2.79
CA ILE A 98 -0.74 2.83 -2.04
C ILE A 98 -1.85 3.78 -2.46
N LYS A 99 -2.90 3.26 -3.08
CA LYS A 99 -4.08 4.03 -3.48
C LYS A 99 -5.32 3.40 -2.87
N GLU A 100 -6.20 4.24 -2.38
CA GLU A 100 -7.55 3.86 -2.03
C GLU A 100 -8.39 3.84 -3.30
N ILE A 101 -9.10 2.75 -3.51
CA ILE A 101 -10.01 2.57 -4.64
C ILE A 101 -11.41 2.42 -4.07
N ILE A 102 -12.34 3.13 -4.67
CA ILE A 102 -13.77 3.04 -4.38
C ILE A 102 -14.37 2.02 -5.35
N ASP A 103 -15.07 1.05 -4.80
CA ASP A 103 -15.85 0.09 -5.59
C ASP A 103 -17.15 0.75 -6.02
N LYS A 104 -17.32 0.88 -7.32
CA LYS A 104 -18.50 1.54 -7.93
C LYS A 104 -19.66 0.60 -8.18
N SER A 105 -19.58 -0.65 -7.71
CA SER A 105 -20.71 -1.56 -7.80
C SER A 105 -21.92 -1.00 -7.03
N GLU A 106 -23.08 -1.23 -7.54
CA GLU A 106 -24.33 -0.82 -6.89
C GLU A 106 -24.58 -1.70 -5.67
N GLY A 107 -25.08 -1.09 -4.58
CA GLY A 107 -25.50 -1.81 -3.40
C GLY A 107 -26.89 -2.46 -3.57
N GLU A 108 -27.27 -3.25 -2.59
CA GLU A 108 -28.57 -3.93 -2.56
C GLU A 108 -29.71 -2.91 -2.44
N ILE A 109 -30.78 -3.13 -3.20
CA ILE A 109 -32.01 -2.34 -3.13
C ILE A 109 -32.99 -3.06 -2.22
N VAL A 110 -33.41 -2.40 -1.14
CA VAL A 110 -34.34 -2.98 -0.15
C VAL A 110 -35.61 -2.16 -0.09
N TYR A 111 -36.76 -2.83 0.02
CA TYR A 111 -38.02 -2.17 0.18
C TYR A 111 -38.28 -1.77 1.63
N MET A 112 -38.22 -0.45 1.90
CA MET A 112 -38.44 0.16 3.22
C MET A 112 -39.26 1.45 3.09
N PRO A 113 -40.60 1.39 2.97
CA PRO A 113 -41.40 2.56 2.70
C PRO A 113 -41.41 3.59 3.83
N ASP A 114 -41.15 3.17 5.07
CA ASP A 114 -41.11 4.05 6.25
C ASP A 114 -39.78 4.76 6.43
N HIS A 115 -38.81 4.47 5.56
CA HIS A 115 -37.46 5.05 5.70
C HIS A 115 -37.43 6.48 5.14
N PRO A 116 -36.87 7.48 5.84
CA PRO A 116 -36.83 8.88 5.42
C PRO A 116 -36.11 9.13 4.09
N ASN A 117 -35.31 8.19 3.63
CA ASN A 117 -34.58 8.25 2.35
C ASN A 117 -35.14 7.29 1.30
N ALA A 118 -36.37 6.79 1.48
CA ALA A 118 -37.02 5.96 0.49
C ALA A 118 -37.40 6.78 -0.76
N ASP A 119 -37.30 6.16 -1.93
CA ASP A 119 -37.79 6.73 -3.18
C ASP A 119 -39.32 6.74 -3.21
N GLU A 120 -39.94 7.37 -4.22
CA GLU A 120 -41.38 7.43 -4.42
C GLU A 120 -42.05 6.04 -4.42
N ASN A 121 -41.28 5.00 -4.76
CA ASN A 121 -41.75 3.60 -4.77
C ASN A 121 -41.43 2.84 -3.46
N GLY A 122 -40.88 3.51 -2.43
CA GLY A 122 -40.56 2.91 -1.15
C GLY A 122 -39.29 2.06 -1.14
N TYR A 123 -38.43 2.19 -2.14
CA TYR A 123 -37.13 1.49 -2.20
C TYR A 123 -36.00 2.34 -1.69
N VAL A 124 -35.04 1.69 -1.01
CA VAL A 124 -33.83 2.30 -0.47
C VAL A 124 -32.62 1.55 -0.99
N GLN A 125 -31.66 2.28 -1.55
CA GLN A 125 -30.38 1.71 -1.97
C GLN A 125 -29.42 1.69 -0.78
N MET A 126 -28.98 0.49 -0.40
CA MET A 126 -28.00 0.28 0.68
C MET A 126 -26.57 0.43 0.16
N SER A 127 -25.60 0.45 1.07
CA SER A 127 -24.19 0.40 0.70
C SER A 127 -23.82 -0.96 0.07
N ASN A 128 -22.79 -1.00 -0.76
CA ASN A 128 -22.27 -2.23 -1.36
C ASN A 128 -21.29 -2.99 -0.46
N VAL A 129 -21.34 -2.76 0.86
CA VAL A 129 -20.45 -3.37 1.86
C VAL A 129 -21.10 -4.62 2.44
N ASN A 130 -20.43 -5.76 2.28
CA ASN A 130 -20.79 -6.98 2.99
C ASN A 130 -20.00 -7.09 4.29
N THR A 131 -20.67 -6.91 5.43
CA THR A 131 -20.05 -6.92 6.77
C THR A 131 -19.35 -8.23 7.10
N ILE A 132 -19.88 -9.37 6.65
CA ILE A 132 -19.26 -10.69 6.91
C ILE A 132 -17.93 -10.80 6.17
N THR A 133 -17.92 -10.41 4.91
CA THR A 133 -16.70 -10.42 4.10
C THR A 133 -15.65 -9.46 4.69
N GLU A 134 -16.07 -8.25 5.09
CA GLU A 134 -15.16 -7.28 5.72
C GLU A 134 -14.59 -7.80 7.06
N MET A 135 -15.40 -8.50 7.87
CA MET A 135 -14.91 -9.12 9.11
C MET A 135 -13.84 -10.20 8.83
N VAL A 136 -14.03 -11.02 7.81
CA VAL A 136 -13.02 -12.02 7.38
C VAL A 136 -11.74 -11.32 6.90
N ASP A 137 -11.88 -10.28 6.10
CA ASP A 137 -10.76 -9.46 5.63
C ASP A 137 -10.03 -8.77 6.80
N MET A 138 -10.74 -8.32 7.83
CA MET A 138 -10.18 -7.75 9.05
C MET A 138 -9.30 -8.78 9.78
N ILE A 139 -9.81 -10.01 9.97
CA ILE A 139 -9.06 -11.09 10.61
C ILE A 139 -7.79 -11.41 9.81
N ALA A 140 -7.89 -11.51 8.48
CA ALA A 140 -6.75 -11.75 7.62
C ALA A 140 -5.69 -10.63 7.70
N ALA A 141 -6.13 -9.36 7.72
CA ALA A 141 -5.25 -8.21 7.88
C ALA A 141 -4.56 -8.18 9.25
N THR A 142 -5.29 -8.52 10.32
CA THR A 142 -4.75 -8.61 11.68
C THR A 142 -3.68 -9.71 11.76
N ARG A 143 -3.95 -10.90 11.22
CA ARG A 143 -2.95 -11.99 11.18
C ARG A 143 -1.70 -11.61 10.40
N SER A 144 -1.87 -10.92 9.28
CA SER A 144 -0.75 -10.42 8.49
C SER A 144 0.05 -9.33 9.23
N TYR A 145 -0.62 -8.49 10.01
CA TYR A 145 0.02 -7.50 10.87
C TYR A 145 0.85 -8.17 11.98
N GLU A 146 0.28 -9.15 12.67
CA GLU A 146 0.97 -9.93 13.72
C GLU A 146 2.21 -10.65 13.17
N ALA A 147 2.11 -11.26 11.99
CA ALA A 147 3.23 -11.91 11.32
C ALA A 147 4.38 -10.93 11.01
N ASN A 148 4.06 -9.75 10.47
CA ASN A 148 5.05 -8.70 10.20
C ASN A 148 5.68 -8.16 11.49
N LEU A 149 4.90 -8.05 12.58
CA LEU A 149 5.40 -7.63 13.88
C LEU A 149 6.38 -8.65 14.46
N THR A 150 6.04 -9.94 14.36
CA THR A 150 6.91 -11.05 14.80
C THR A 150 8.22 -11.05 14.00
N ALA A 151 8.15 -10.90 12.68
CA ALA A 151 9.34 -10.83 11.82
C ALA A 151 10.22 -9.62 12.17
N LEU A 152 9.62 -8.47 12.49
CA LEU A 152 10.34 -7.27 12.92
C LEU A 152 11.03 -7.49 14.26
N ASN A 153 10.36 -8.10 15.23
CA ASN A 153 10.93 -8.41 16.54
C ASN A 153 12.08 -9.43 16.42
N SER A 154 11.93 -10.47 15.60
CA SER A 154 13.01 -11.42 15.31
C SER A 154 14.22 -10.76 14.68
N SER A 155 14.01 -9.85 13.72
CA SER A 155 15.08 -9.08 13.12
C SER A 155 15.79 -8.17 14.13
N LYS A 156 15.03 -7.55 15.05
CA LYS A 156 15.57 -6.75 16.13
C LYS A 156 16.43 -7.59 17.09
N GLN A 157 15.98 -8.80 17.44
CA GLN A 157 16.71 -9.69 18.31
C GLN A 157 18.03 -10.15 17.66
N MET A 158 18.00 -10.55 16.37
CA MET A 158 19.23 -10.93 15.64
C MET A 158 20.27 -9.82 15.64
N ILE A 159 19.83 -8.56 15.50
CA ILE A 159 20.75 -7.41 15.57
C ILE A 159 21.36 -7.28 16.96
N LYS A 160 20.51 -7.42 17.99
CA LYS A 160 20.97 -7.33 19.37
C LYS A 160 22.00 -8.42 19.67
N ASP A 161 21.72 -9.65 19.29
CA ASP A 161 22.64 -10.79 19.47
C ASP A 161 23.97 -10.61 18.73
N THR A 162 23.93 -10.01 17.52
CA THR A 162 25.16 -9.73 16.76
C THR A 162 25.99 -8.57 17.33
N LEU A 163 25.41 -7.69 18.14
CA LEU A 163 26.11 -6.59 18.79
C LEU A 163 26.66 -6.97 20.17
N GLU A 164 26.17 -8.07 20.76
CA GLU A 164 26.62 -8.60 22.04
C GLU A 164 27.82 -9.58 21.89
N ILE A 165 28.16 -9.95 20.66
CA ILE A 165 29.37 -10.75 20.33
C ILE A 165 30.53 -9.83 20.07
#